data_f86ad49ca8dd84e2e11d7e868267b817
#
_entry.id   f86ad49ca8dd84e2e11d7e868267b817
#
_cell.length_a   1.000
_cell.length_b   1.000
_cell.length_c   1.000
_cell.angle_alpha   90.00
_cell.angle_beta   90.00
_cell.angle_gamma   90.00
#
_symmetry.space_group_name_H-M   'P 1'
#
loop_
_entity.id
_entity.type
_entity.pdbx_description
1 polymer ?
#
loop_
_entity_poly.entity_id
_entity_poly.type
_entity_poly.pdbx_seq_one_letter_code
_entity_poly.pdbx_strand_id
1 'polypeptide(L)'
;MSKLSNRVRKIVFSFVVCGLVTFGAIADDSSSQIVESQSFLLRNMTPAGPPASAFSAKVSKLVREMTLKEKIGQMTQLELGMITDGMDQDIHIDPAKLHKAIVDYGVGSILNVNTQALPAQKWQEIISAIRDEAQKTRLKIPVVYGLDSIHGANYVLGATLFPQPLGMAATWNPELMLRGSQISAAETRKAGVPWVFSPVLDVGRQALWPRLYETFGEDTYLATVMGVAAVRGYEGRNLSDPTSVAASVKHYIGYSDPTNGGDRSPALIPEQDLFEYYLPSFATAVKAGARTVMVNSSEVNGVPGHANKYLLTDVLRGDLGFNGFVVSDWGDIKNLVTVHHIAPTEQDATQIAVLAGIDMSMVPSSYSFSDLLFQLVQQGAVPMKRVDDALRDILTVKYQLGLFEDPLRGAEARTVIGSSASQQVSLVSVAKQDFRARSS
;
A
#
# COMPACT_ATOMS: atom_id res chain seq x y z
N MET A 1 21.93 19.80 7.91
CA MET A 1 21.61 18.42 7.49
C MET A 1 21.93 17.36 8.56
N SER A 2 23.08 17.33 9.21
CA SER A 2 23.41 16.29 10.22
C SER A 2 22.63 16.35 11.54
N LYS A 3 22.02 17.48 11.89
CA LYS A 3 21.24 17.64 13.16
C LYS A 3 19.80 17.14 13.07
N LEU A 4 19.21 17.06 11.87
CA LEU A 4 17.84 16.54 11.68
C LEU A 4 17.79 15.00 11.76
N SER A 5 18.76 14.32 11.17
CA SER A 5 18.92 12.85 11.26
C SER A 5 18.95 12.34 12.70
N ASN A 6 19.59 13.07 13.60
CA ASN A 6 19.61 12.72 15.03
C ASN A 6 18.28 12.99 15.75
N ARG A 7 17.45 13.94 15.27
CA ARG A 7 16.13 14.20 15.85
C ARG A 7 15.10 13.12 15.46
N VAL A 8 15.08 12.73 14.18
CA VAL A 8 14.17 11.65 13.70
C VAL A 8 14.51 10.33 14.41
N ARG A 9 15.79 9.99 14.56
CA ARG A 9 16.22 8.81 15.35
C ARG A 9 15.82 8.90 16.82
N LYS A 10 15.85 10.08 17.43
CA LYS A 10 15.44 10.27 18.84
C LYS A 10 13.91 10.22 19.02
N ILE A 11 13.12 10.80 18.12
CA ILE A 11 11.65 10.76 18.19
C ILE A 11 11.16 9.32 18.07
N VAL A 12 11.67 8.56 17.13
CA VAL A 12 11.31 7.15 16.94
C VAL A 12 11.77 6.27 18.13
N PHE A 13 12.87 6.62 18.79
CA PHE A 13 13.37 5.90 19.99
C PHE A 13 12.68 6.35 21.30
N SER A 14 12.25 7.62 21.42
CA SER A 14 11.56 8.11 22.62
C SER A 14 10.18 7.51 22.82
N PHE A 15 9.43 7.22 21.75
CA PHE A 15 8.12 6.58 21.88
C PHE A 15 8.21 5.13 22.41
N VAL A 16 9.36 4.48 22.31
CA VAL A 16 9.55 3.08 22.76
C VAL A 16 10.13 2.98 24.17
N VAL A 17 10.79 4.03 24.69
CA VAL A 17 11.59 3.91 25.94
C VAL A 17 11.02 4.71 27.12
N CYS A 18 10.07 5.62 26.93
CA CYS A 18 9.59 6.53 27.99
C CYS A 18 8.36 6.02 28.77
N GLY A 19 8.26 4.72 29.05
CA GLY A 19 7.11 4.12 29.74
C GLY A 19 7.43 3.29 31.00
N LEU A 20 8.57 3.48 31.65
CA LEU A 20 8.86 2.84 32.93
C LEU A 20 8.97 3.90 34.04
N VAL A 21 7.85 4.49 34.40
CA VAL A 21 7.69 5.18 35.70
C VAL A 21 6.56 4.46 36.42
N THR A 22 6.93 3.79 37.49
CA THR A 22 6.00 3.19 38.46
C THR A 22 5.15 4.27 39.13
N PHE A 23 3.86 4.33 38.75
CA PHE A 23 2.84 4.99 39.55
C PHE A 23 1.96 3.92 40.20
N GLY A 24 1.94 3.92 41.54
CA GLY A 24 1.05 3.07 42.30
C GLY A 24 -0.40 3.52 42.16
N ALA A 25 -1.24 2.54 41.92
CA ALA A 25 -2.66 2.39 42.23
C ALA A 25 -3.60 3.60 42.07
N ILE A 26 -4.20 3.74 40.94
CA ILE A 26 -5.63 3.66 40.61
C ILE A 26 -5.65 3.24 39.15
N ALA A 27 -5.86 1.96 38.88
CA ALA A 27 -5.93 1.44 37.49
C ALA A 27 -7.28 1.84 36.90
N ASP A 28 -7.32 3.00 36.27
CA ASP A 28 -8.37 3.35 35.32
C ASP A 28 -8.22 2.47 34.06
N ASP A 29 -9.34 2.06 33.46
CA ASP A 29 -9.40 1.17 32.28
C ASP A 29 -8.50 1.67 31.12
N SER A 30 -8.27 2.98 31.03
CA SER A 30 -7.37 3.64 30.08
C SER A 30 -5.89 3.27 30.24
N SER A 31 -5.38 3.13 31.45
CA SER A 31 -3.97 2.78 31.69
C SER A 31 -3.68 1.32 31.33
N SER A 32 -4.62 0.40 31.58
CA SER A 32 -4.49 -1.01 31.18
C SER A 32 -4.44 -1.14 29.65
N GLN A 33 -5.25 -0.40 28.92
CA GLN A 33 -5.30 -0.41 27.45
C GLN A 33 -4.03 0.15 26.81
N ILE A 34 -3.43 1.19 27.38
CA ILE A 34 -2.15 1.72 26.90
C ILE A 34 -1.04 0.67 27.06
N VAL A 35 -0.98 -0.01 28.21
CA VAL A 35 0.01 -1.08 28.47
C VAL A 35 -0.20 -2.27 27.52
N GLU A 36 -1.44 -2.68 27.28
CA GLU A 36 -1.77 -3.75 26.32
C GLU A 36 -1.38 -3.35 24.90
N SER A 37 -1.67 -2.12 24.48
CA SER A 37 -1.32 -1.61 23.16
C SER A 37 0.19 -1.49 22.95
N GLN A 38 0.96 -1.07 23.95
CA GLN A 38 2.43 -1.06 23.89
C GLN A 38 2.99 -2.48 23.79
N SER A 39 2.47 -3.39 24.60
CA SER A 39 2.85 -4.81 24.54
C SER A 39 2.52 -5.42 23.16
N PHE A 40 1.39 -5.03 22.56
CA PHE A 40 1.00 -5.44 21.21
C PHE A 40 2.02 -4.95 20.18
N LEU A 41 2.38 -3.66 20.19
CA LEU A 41 3.38 -3.09 19.28
C LEU A 41 4.71 -3.84 19.37
N LEU A 42 5.24 -4.03 20.59
CA LEU A 42 6.52 -4.72 20.79
C LEU A 42 6.53 -6.14 20.20
N ARG A 43 5.44 -6.88 20.35
CA ARG A 43 5.32 -8.25 19.79
C ARG A 43 5.19 -8.26 18.26
N ASN A 44 4.67 -7.20 17.66
CA ASN A 44 4.29 -7.16 16.24
C ASN A 44 5.22 -6.30 15.36
N MET A 45 6.34 -5.81 15.87
CA MET A 45 7.29 -4.99 15.09
C MET A 45 8.36 -5.79 14.32
N THR A 46 8.27 -7.13 14.27
CA THR A 46 9.21 -7.94 13.49
C THR A 46 8.67 -8.16 12.09
N PRO A 47 9.39 -7.79 11.02
CA PRO A 47 8.94 -8.00 9.65
C PRO A 47 8.62 -9.46 9.35
N ALA A 48 7.65 -9.68 8.46
CA ALA A 48 7.23 -11.01 8.04
C ALA A 48 8.19 -11.62 7.01
N GLY A 49 8.47 -12.93 7.15
CA GLY A 49 9.14 -13.74 6.14
C GLY A 49 10.63 -13.44 5.93
N PRO A 50 11.20 -13.97 4.85
CA PRO A 50 12.59 -13.79 4.51
C PRO A 50 12.93 -12.32 4.26
N PRO A 51 14.13 -11.83 4.69
CA PRO A 51 14.55 -10.47 4.40
C PRO A 51 14.74 -10.28 2.88
N ALA A 52 14.63 -9.03 2.41
CA ALA A 52 14.86 -8.68 1.00
C ALA A 52 16.19 -9.21 0.44
N SER A 53 17.23 -9.23 1.27
CA SER A 53 18.55 -9.74 0.91
C SER A 53 18.56 -11.23 0.48
N ALA A 54 17.60 -12.03 0.94
CA ALA A 54 17.49 -13.43 0.55
C ALA A 54 17.20 -13.62 -0.96
N PHE A 55 16.64 -12.61 -1.62
CA PHE A 55 16.31 -12.63 -3.04
C PHE A 55 17.29 -11.85 -3.91
N SER A 56 18.26 -11.15 -3.32
CA SER A 56 19.13 -10.19 -4.02
C SER A 56 19.88 -10.79 -5.22
N ALA A 57 20.35 -12.03 -5.13
CA ALA A 57 21.05 -12.70 -6.23
C ALA A 57 20.11 -13.01 -7.41
N LYS A 58 18.89 -13.54 -7.13
CA LYS A 58 17.86 -13.82 -8.15
C LYS A 58 17.40 -12.53 -8.83
N VAL A 59 17.09 -11.50 -8.04
CA VAL A 59 16.64 -10.19 -8.53
C VAL A 59 17.74 -9.52 -9.36
N SER A 60 18.99 -9.49 -8.88
CA SER A 60 20.11 -8.89 -9.62
C SER A 60 20.39 -9.61 -10.94
N LYS A 61 20.25 -10.94 -10.99
CA LYS A 61 20.36 -11.69 -12.24
C LYS A 61 19.26 -11.26 -13.21
N LEU A 62 18.00 -11.26 -12.76
CA LEU A 62 16.85 -10.91 -13.59
C LEU A 62 16.95 -9.48 -14.14
N VAL A 63 17.29 -8.50 -13.29
CA VAL A 63 17.48 -7.09 -13.71
C VAL A 63 18.55 -6.94 -14.80
N ARG A 64 19.64 -7.71 -14.74
CA ARG A 64 20.67 -7.70 -15.81
C ARG A 64 20.20 -8.31 -17.12
N GLU A 65 19.30 -9.29 -17.08
CA GLU A 65 18.76 -9.95 -18.25
C GLU A 65 17.65 -9.15 -18.96
N MET A 66 17.02 -8.22 -18.25
CA MET A 66 15.92 -7.40 -18.77
C MET A 66 16.40 -6.34 -19.75
N THR A 67 15.68 -6.20 -20.87
CA THR A 67 15.75 -5.04 -21.75
C THR A 67 15.17 -3.80 -21.09
N LEU A 68 15.49 -2.61 -21.59
CA LEU A 68 14.92 -1.35 -21.07
C LEU A 68 13.37 -1.37 -21.11
N LYS A 69 12.80 -1.89 -22.21
CA LYS A 69 11.33 -1.98 -22.35
C LYS A 69 10.70 -2.87 -21.29
N GLU A 70 11.27 -4.05 -21.04
CA GLU A 70 10.82 -4.96 -19.99
C GLU A 70 10.96 -4.33 -18.60
N LYS A 71 12.04 -3.59 -18.35
CA LYS A 71 12.25 -2.86 -17.10
C LYS A 71 11.13 -1.86 -16.83
N ILE A 72 10.85 -1.01 -17.79
CA ILE A 72 9.85 0.05 -17.69
C ILE A 72 8.43 -0.53 -17.58
N GLY A 73 8.16 -1.61 -18.31
CA GLY A 73 6.89 -2.33 -18.17
C GLY A 73 6.62 -2.75 -16.73
N GLN A 74 7.63 -3.25 -16.00
CA GLN A 74 7.48 -3.65 -14.61
C GLN A 74 7.24 -2.46 -13.65
N MET A 75 7.57 -1.24 -14.05
CA MET A 75 7.28 0.00 -13.31
C MET A 75 5.90 0.59 -13.65
N THR A 76 5.12 -0.07 -14.51
CA THR A 76 3.82 0.39 -15.02
C THR A 76 2.69 -0.43 -14.43
N GLN A 77 1.66 0.25 -13.91
CA GLN A 77 0.43 -0.35 -13.42
C GLN A 77 -0.77 0.23 -14.18
N LEU A 78 -1.62 -0.66 -14.73
CA LEU A 78 -2.84 -0.30 -15.48
C LEU A 78 -4.09 -0.77 -14.74
N GLU A 79 -5.22 -0.11 -14.98
CA GLU A 79 -6.51 -0.60 -14.50
C GLU A 79 -7.02 -1.81 -15.28
N LEU A 80 -7.93 -2.59 -14.66
CA LEU A 80 -8.52 -3.78 -15.27
C LEU A 80 -9.18 -3.50 -16.63
N GLY A 81 -9.82 -2.33 -16.82
CA GLY A 81 -10.46 -1.93 -18.07
C GLY A 81 -9.51 -1.86 -19.28
N MET A 82 -8.21 -1.75 -19.03
CA MET A 82 -7.19 -1.77 -20.10
C MET A 82 -6.96 -3.15 -20.73
N ILE A 83 -7.46 -4.22 -20.10
CA ILE A 83 -7.30 -5.61 -20.54
C ILE A 83 -8.62 -6.36 -20.69
N THR A 84 -9.75 -5.69 -20.45
CA THR A 84 -11.08 -6.31 -20.46
C THR A 84 -12.06 -5.54 -21.33
N ASP A 85 -13.18 -6.20 -21.65
CA ASP A 85 -14.41 -5.64 -22.16
C ASP A 85 -15.58 -6.05 -21.27
N GLY A 86 -16.74 -5.44 -21.49
CA GLY A 86 -17.93 -5.63 -20.66
C GLY A 86 -17.88 -4.85 -19.37
N MET A 87 -18.94 -4.95 -18.60
CA MET A 87 -19.11 -4.27 -17.29
C MET A 87 -19.70 -5.24 -16.28
N ASP A 88 -19.51 -4.95 -15.00
CA ASP A 88 -20.10 -5.69 -13.89
C ASP A 88 -19.81 -7.21 -13.98
N GLN A 89 -20.82 -8.06 -13.94
CA GLN A 89 -20.67 -9.52 -14.01
C GLN A 89 -20.34 -10.03 -15.43
N ASP A 90 -20.60 -9.23 -16.46
CA ASP A 90 -20.29 -9.57 -17.86
C ASP A 90 -18.84 -9.22 -18.25
N ILE A 91 -18.05 -8.69 -17.31
CA ILE A 91 -16.64 -8.40 -17.57
C ILE A 91 -15.89 -9.65 -18.02
N HIS A 92 -15.11 -9.52 -19.09
CA HIS A 92 -14.30 -10.61 -19.63
C HIS A 92 -13.00 -10.07 -20.23
N ILE A 93 -12.00 -10.93 -20.28
CA ILE A 93 -10.71 -10.59 -20.89
C ILE A 93 -10.88 -10.35 -22.39
N ASP A 94 -10.36 -9.24 -22.89
CA ASP A 94 -10.08 -9.02 -24.30
C ASP A 94 -8.65 -9.53 -24.60
N PRO A 95 -8.51 -10.58 -25.43
CA PRO A 95 -7.19 -11.16 -25.69
C PRO A 95 -6.19 -10.20 -26.36
N ALA A 96 -6.68 -9.28 -27.21
CA ALA A 96 -5.82 -8.31 -27.89
C ALA A 96 -5.31 -7.24 -26.94
N LYS A 97 -6.19 -6.72 -26.08
CA LYS A 97 -5.82 -5.75 -25.02
C LYS A 97 -4.87 -6.38 -24.00
N LEU A 98 -5.16 -7.62 -23.57
CA LEU A 98 -4.30 -8.36 -22.65
C LEU A 98 -2.91 -8.58 -23.25
N HIS A 99 -2.84 -9.04 -24.51
CA HIS A 99 -1.58 -9.24 -25.22
C HIS A 99 -0.77 -7.95 -25.32
N LYS A 100 -1.41 -6.86 -25.72
CA LYS A 100 -0.79 -5.54 -25.78
C LYS A 100 -0.19 -5.11 -24.44
N ALA A 101 -0.95 -5.26 -23.34
CA ALA A 101 -0.48 -4.86 -22.02
C ALA A 101 0.69 -5.73 -21.54
N ILE A 102 0.55 -7.05 -21.62
CA ILE A 102 1.49 -7.97 -20.97
C ILE A 102 2.67 -8.32 -21.88
N VAL A 103 2.43 -8.57 -23.16
CA VAL A 103 3.50 -8.99 -24.10
C VAL A 103 4.17 -7.78 -24.75
N ASP A 104 3.39 -6.85 -25.31
CA ASP A 104 3.97 -5.72 -26.00
C ASP A 104 4.59 -4.69 -25.06
N TYR A 105 3.91 -4.34 -23.97
CA TYR A 105 4.38 -3.33 -23.01
C TYR A 105 5.09 -3.91 -21.79
N GLY A 106 4.97 -5.22 -21.52
CA GLY A 106 5.62 -5.86 -20.37
C GLY A 106 5.08 -5.37 -19.02
N VAL A 107 3.81 -4.93 -18.96
CA VAL A 107 3.19 -4.33 -17.77
C VAL A 107 3.32 -5.24 -16.56
N GLY A 108 3.87 -4.67 -15.48
CA GLY A 108 4.21 -5.41 -14.27
C GLY A 108 3.09 -5.52 -13.26
N SER A 109 2.05 -4.70 -13.38
CA SER A 109 0.93 -4.67 -12.44
C SER A 109 -0.39 -4.29 -13.11
N ILE A 110 -1.48 -4.89 -12.60
CA ILE A 110 -2.87 -4.52 -12.91
C ILE A 110 -3.56 -4.22 -11.58
N LEU A 111 -4.57 -3.33 -11.61
CA LEU A 111 -5.28 -2.93 -10.40
C LEU A 111 -6.78 -2.80 -10.58
N ASN A 112 -7.46 -2.81 -9.44
CA ASN A 112 -8.87 -2.51 -9.19
C ASN A 112 -9.86 -3.39 -9.97
N VAL A 113 -11.11 -2.97 -9.96
CA VAL A 113 -12.28 -3.55 -10.61
C VAL A 113 -13.08 -2.40 -11.24
N ASN A 114 -13.90 -2.70 -12.25
CA ASN A 114 -14.61 -1.63 -12.95
C ASN A 114 -15.68 -0.96 -12.08
N THR A 115 -16.69 -1.72 -11.65
CA THR A 115 -17.87 -1.12 -11.00
C THR A 115 -18.40 -1.92 -9.83
N GLN A 116 -18.30 -3.25 -9.83
CA GLN A 116 -18.90 -4.13 -8.83
C GLN A 116 -17.93 -5.18 -8.30
N ALA A 117 -18.25 -5.70 -7.10
CA ALA A 117 -17.58 -6.88 -6.57
C ALA A 117 -17.83 -8.09 -7.46
N LEU A 118 -16.78 -8.87 -7.72
CA LEU A 118 -16.85 -10.08 -8.54
C LEU A 118 -16.77 -11.34 -7.66
N PRO A 119 -17.42 -12.46 -8.08
CA PRO A 119 -17.20 -13.74 -7.44
C PRO A 119 -15.72 -14.14 -7.46
N ALA A 120 -15.26 -14.85 -6.43
CA ALA A 120 -13.86 -15.30 -6.37
C ALA A 120 -13.44 -16.13 -7.59
N GLN A 121 -14.35 -16.93 -8.12
CA GLN A 121 -14.09 -17.70 -9.35
C GLN A 121 -13.83 -16.79 -10.55
N LYS A 122 -14.58 -15.71 -10.71
CA LYS A 122 -14.36 -14.72 -11.78
C LYS A 122 -13.02 -14.02 -11.64
N TRP A 123 -12.64 -13.67 -10.41
CA TRP A 123 -11.30 -13.16 -10.12
C TRP A 123 -10.20 -14.15 -10.53
N GLN A 124 -10.37 -15.43 -10.16
CA GLN A 124 -9.40 -16.47 -10.52
C GLN A 124 -9.29 -16.67 -12.03
N GLU A 125 -10.40 -16.56 -12.78
CA GLU A 125 -10.40 -16.58 -14.25
C GLU A 125 -9.55 -15.43 -14.84
N ILE A 126 -9.77 -14.21 -14.35
CA ILE A 126 -9.03 -13.01 -14.78
C ILE A 126 -7.53 -13.16 -14.46
N ILE A 127 -7.20 -13.50 -13.21
CA ILE A 127 -5.80 -13.65 -12.77
C ILE A 127 -5.10 -14.79 -13.52
N SER A 128 -5.83 -15.89 -13.81
CA SER A 128 -5.29 -17.01 -14.60
C SER A 128 -4.96 -16.57 -16.03
N ALA A 129 -5.85 -15.82 -16.68
CA ALA A 129 -5.58 -15.29 -18.02
C ALA A 129 -4.35 -14.37 -18.05
N ILE A 130 -4.21 -13.48 -17.06
CA ILE A 130 -3.03 -12.61 -16.93
C ILE A 130 -1.75 -13.45 -16.74
N ARG A 131 -1.79 -14.48 -15.87
CA ARG A 131 -0.67 -15.41 -15.65
C ARG A 131 -0.28 -16.11 -16.95
N ASP A 132 -1.26 -16.65 -17.67
CA ASP A 132 -1.02 -17.43 -18.88
C ASP A 132 -0.45 -16.55 -20.00
N GLU A 133 -0.86 -15.28 -20.07
CA GLU A 133 -0.28 -14.32 -20.99
C GLU A 133 1.16 -13.95 -20.59
N ALA A 134 1.44 -13.76 -19.31
CA ALA A 134 2.79 -13.50 -18.82
C ALA A 134 3.77 -14.64 -19.11
N GLN A 135 3.30 -15.92 -19.14
CA GLN A 135 4.12 -17.07 -19.52
C GLN A 135 4.57 -17.05 -20.99
N LYS A 136 3.94 -16.27 -21.86
CA LYS A 136 4.35 -16.08 -23.26
C LYS A 136 5.50 -15.09 -23.41
N THR A 137 5.78 -14.30 -22.39
CA THR A 137 6.89 -13.33 -22.40
C THR A 137 8.24 -14.02 -22.21
N ARG A 138 9.32 -13.38 -22.69
CA ARG A 138 10.68 -13.94 -22.68
C ARG A 138 11.18 -14.32 -21.27
N LEU A 139 10.90 -13.48 -20.27
CA LEU A 139 11.38 -13.67 -18.90
C LEU A 139 10.32 -14.22 -17.96
N LYS A 140 9.08 -14.36 -18.40
CA LYS A 140 7.95 -14.92 -17.66
C LYS A 140 7.76 -14.28 -16.28
N ILE A 141 8.01 -12.95 -16.19
CA ILE A 141 7.88 -12.22 -14.92
C ILE A 141 6.39 -12.13 -14.56
N PRO A 142 5.97 -12.57 -13.37
CA PRO A 142 4.57 -12.54 -12.98
C PRO A 142 4.07 -11.10 -12.82
N VAL A 143 2.82 -10.88 -13.23
CA VAL A 143 2.10 -9.63 -12.97
C VAL A 143 1.58 -9.64 -11.54
N VAL A 144 1.76 -8.54 -10.79
CA VAL A 144 1.17 -8.38 -9.47
C VAL A 144 -0.17 -7.65 -9.60
N TYR A 145 -1.23 -8.22 -9.05
CA TYR A 145 -2.56 -7.58 -9.04
C TYR A 145 -2.79 -6.87 -7.71
N GLY A 146 -3.19 -5.59 -7.76
CA GLY A 146 -3.51 -4.78 -6.59
C GLY A 146 -5.00 -4.44 -6.51
N LEU A 147 -5.56 -4.41 -5.29
CA LEU A 147 -6.98 -4.14 -5.06
C LEU A 147 -7.18 -3.34 -3.78
N ASP A 148 -8.14 -2.40 -3.79
CA ASP A 148 -8.60 -1.79 -2.56
C ASP A 148 -9.37 -2.81 -1.71
N SER A 149 -8.93 -3.02 -0.47
CA SER A 149 -9.57 -3.88 0.53
C SER A 149 -9.48 -3.18 1.88
N ILE A 150 -10.14 -2.02 2.00
CA ILE A 150 -9.96 -1.10 3.13
C ILE A 150 -10.66 -1.61 4.39
N HIS A 151 -11.84 -2.22 4.25
CA HIS A 151 -12.67 -2.69 5.37
C HIS A 151 -13.22 -4.12 5.14
N GLY A 152 -12.38 -5.01 4.67
CA GLY A 152 -12.69 -6.36 4.20
C GLY A 152 -12.32 -6.50 2.74
N ALA A 153 -12.47 -7.68 2.17
CA ALA A 153 -12.26 -7.92 0.74
C ALA A 153 -13.48 -7.42 -0.07
N ASN A 154 -13.77 -6.13 0.01
CA ASN A 154 -15.02 -5.51 -0.44
C ASN A 154 -15.27 -5.64 -1.96
N TYR A 155 -14.28 -5.97 -2.76
CA TYR A 155 -14.44 -6.28 -4.19
C TYR A 155 -14.52 -7.78 -4.49
N VAL A 156 -14.58 -8.63 -3.46
CA VAL A 156 -14.85 -10.07 -3.59
C VAL A 156 -16.27 -10.34 -3.12
N LEU A 157 -17.15 -10.77 -4.04
CA LEU A 157 -18.57 -10.98 -3.74
C LEU A 157 -18.74 -12.04 -2.64
N GLY A 158 -19.53 -11.68 -1.63
CA GLY A 158 -19.79 -12.53 -0.46
C GLY A 158 -18.72 -12.50 0.62
N ALA A 159 -17.65 -11.69 0.45
CA ALA A 159 -16.61 -11.54 1.46
C ALA A 159 -17.14 -10.88 2.74
N THR A 160 -16.43 -11.12 3.84
CA THR A 160 -16.73 -10.51 5.14
C THR A 160 -16.36 -9.04 5.11
N LEU A 161 -17.32 -8.16 5.38
CA LEU A 161 -17.10 -6.73 5.57
C LEU A 161 -16.93 -6.41 7.05
N PHE A 162 -16.06 -5.46 7.33
CA PHE A 162 -15.80 -4.94 8.67
C PHE A 162 -16.26 -3.47 8.75
N PRO A 163 -16.39 -2.88 9.96
CA PRO A 163 -16.51 -1.43 10.08
C PRO A 163 -15.38 -0.74 9.31
N GLN A 164 -15.66 0.47 8.82
CA GLN A 164 -14.60 1.32 8.27
C GLN A 164 -13.47 1.51 9.30
N PRO A 165 -12.23 1.83 8.89
CA PRO A 165 -11.11 1.95 9.81
C PRO A 165 -11.38 2.87 11.01
N LEU A 166 -12.11 3.97 10.83
CA LEU A 166 -12.52 4.84 11.93
C LEU A 166 -13.38 4.10 12.97
N GLY A 167 -14.32 3.26 12.50
CA GLY A 167 -15.13 2.41 13.37
C GLY A 167 -14.32 1.30 14.03
N MET A 168 -13.35 0.71 13.33
CA MET A 168 -12.42 -0.25 13.92
C MET A 168 -11.56 0.41 15.00
N ALA A 169 -11.10 1.64 14.79
CA ALA A 169 -10.34 2.42 15.78
C ALA A 169 -11.16 2.70 17.04
N ALA A 170 -12.47 2.99 16.89
CA ALA A 170 -13.38 3.20 18.02
C ALA A 170 -13.51 1.97 18.95
N THR A 171 -13.12 0.78 18.51
CA THR A 171 -13.05 -0.41 19.39
C THR A 171 -11.89 -0.36 20.39
N TRP A 172 -10.86 0.44 20.14
CA TRP A 172 -9.59 0.47 20.88
C TRP A 172 -8.94 -0.92 21.04
N ASN A 173 -9.19 -1.81 20.10
CA ASN A 173 -8.77 -3.21 20.18
C ASN A 173 -7.93 -3.61 18.96
N PRO A 174 -6.58 -3.51 19.03
CA PRO A 174 -5.70 -3.87 17.93
C PRO A 174 -5.76 -5.35 17.53
N GLU A 175 -6.14 -6.25 18.45
CA GLU A 175 -6.32 -7.68 18.13
C GLU A 175 -7.52 -7.89 17.20
N LEU A 176 -8.60 -7.10 17.35
CA LEU A 176 -9.73 -7.13 16.40
C LEU A 176 -9.30 -6.64 15.02
N MET A 177 -8.50 -5.55 14.97
CA MET A 177 -7.97 -5.04 13.72
C MET A 177 -7.06 -6.07 13.04
N LEU A 178 -6.14 -6.69 13.80
CA LEU A 178 -5.29 -7.77 13.32
C LEU A 178 -6.12 -8.92 12.71
N ARG A 179 -7.12 -9.42 13.43
CA ARG A 179 -7.97 -10.52 12.96
C ARG A 179 -8.81 -10.14 11.76
N GLY A 180 -9.40 -8.93 11.75
CA GLY A 180 -10.15 -8.42 10.60
C GLY A 180 -9.29 -8.35 9.34
N SER A 181 -8.06 -7.85 9.46
CA SER A 181 -7.10 -7.79 8.35
C SER A 181 -6.62 -9.18 7.91
N GLN A 182 -6.46 -10.14 8.82
CA GLN A 182 -6.15 -11.54 8.45
C GLN A 182 -7.28 -12.18 7.63
N ILE A 183 -8.54 -11.96 8.02
CA ILE A 183 -9.69 -12.45 7.28
C ILE A 183 -9.75 -11.78 5.90
N SER A 184 -9.62 -10.47 5.86
CA SER A 184 -9.58 -9.68 4.62
C SER A 184 -8.47 -10.17 3.68
N ALA A 185 -7.26 -10.40 4.21
CA ALA A 185 -6.14 -10.95 3.45
C ALA A 185 -6.45 -12.32 2.87
N ALA A 186 -6.96 -13.24 3.70
CA ALA A 186 -7.26 -14.60 3.27
C ALA A 186 -8.36 -14.64 2.19
N GLU A 187 -9.41 -13.82 2.32
CA GLU A 187 -10.49 -13.74 1.35
C GLU A 187 -10.05 -13.07 0.05
N THR A 188 -9.20 -12.01 0.12
CA THR A 188 -8.59 -11.37 -1.05
C THR A 188 -7.63 -12.33 -1.77
N ARG A 189 -6.80 -13.05 -1.01
CA ARG A 189 -5.86 -14.03 -1.59
C ARG A 189 -6.58 -15.22 -2.22
N LYS A 190 -7.74 -15.62 -1.67
CA LYS A 190 -8.61 -16.64 -2.25
C LYS A 190 -9.13 -16.26 -3.64
N ALA A 191 -9.34 -14.98 -3.87
CA ALA A 191 -9.65 -14.45 -5.20
C ALA A 191 -8.45 -14.45 -6.17
N GLY A 192 -7.24 -14.74 -5.69
CA GLY A 192 -6.00 -14.72 -6.47
C GLY A 192 -5.24 -13.40 -6.40
N VAL A 193 -5.73 -12.41 -5.64
CA VAL A 193 -5.13 -11.08 -5.54
C VAL A 193 -4.09 -11.05 -4.41
N PRO A 194 -2.80 -10.73 -4.71
CA PRO A 194 -1.72 -10.81 -3.74
C PRO A 194 -1.36 -9.48 -3.06
N TRP A 195 -1.98 -8.36 -3.44
CA TRP A 195 -1.62 -7.03 -2.97
C TRP A 195 -2.86 -6.20 -2.68
N VAL A 196 -2.87 -5.50 -1.52
CA VAL A 196 -3.97 -4.62 -1.10
C VAL A 196 -3.47 -3.20 -0.86
N PHE A 197 -4.28 -2.20 -1.24
CA PHE A 197 -4.01 -0.78 -1.01
C PHE A 197 -4.55 -0.35 0.35
N SER A 198 -4.03 -0.99 1.40
CA SER A 198 -4.40 -0.82 2.81
C SER A 198 -3.21 -1.14 3.71
N PRO A 199 -3.16 -0.59 4.94
CA PRO A 199 -4.09 0.34 5.57
C PRO A 199 -3.89 1.81 5.18
N VAL A 200 -4.95 2.63 5.44
CA VAL A 200 -4.85 4.10 5.41
C VAL A 200 -4.29 4.57 6.74
N LEU A 201 -3.08 5.13 6.72
CA LEU A 201 -2.34 5.58 7.90
C LEU A 201 -2.35 7.11 8.08
N ASP A 202 -3.15 7.78 7.25
CA ASP A 202 -3.40 9.21 7.40
C ASP A 202 -4.01 9.50 8.77
N VAL A 203 -3.47 10.51 9.47
CA VAL A 203 -4.00 10.95 10.76
C VAL A 203 -5.09 11.99 10.52
N GLY A 204 -6.34 11.64 10.80
CA GLY A 204 -7.53 12.38 10.41
C GLY A 204 -7.79 13.61 11.28
N ARG A 205 -7.01 14.68 11.14
CA ARG A 205 -7.16 15.92 11.94
C ARG A 205 -8.11 16.94 11.30
N GLN A 206 -8.29 16.91 9.98
CA GLN A 206 -9.25 17.76 9.28
C GLN A 206 -10.62 17.08 9.19
N ALA A 207 -11.56 17.50 10.03
CA ALA A 207 -12.88 16.86 10.15
C ALA A 207 -13.75 16.98 8.89
N LEU A 208 -13.49 17.95 8.02
CA LEU A 208 -14.22 18.14 6.76
C LEU A 208 -13.67 17.29 5.61
N TRP A 209 -12.52 16.62 5.81
CA TRP A 209 -11.95 15.78 4.77
C TRP A 209 -12.86 14.57 4.47
N PRO A 210 -13.31 14.38 3.21
CA PRO A 210 -14.35 13.40 2.88
C PRO A 210 -13.92 11.95 3.08
N ARG A 211 -12.60 11.68 3.19
CA ARG A 211 -12.03 10.34 3.40
C ARG A 211 -11.66 10.07 4.87
N LEU A 212 -12.12 10.92 5.80
CA LEU A 212 -11.84 10.77 7.23
C LEU A 212 -12.22 9.36 7.75
N TYR A 213 -13.32 8.79 7.25
CA TYR A 213 -13.81 7.47 7.65
C TYR A 213 -12.85 6.32 7.30
N GLU A 214 -11.95 6.51 6.33
CA GLU A 214 -10.92 5.53 5.96
C GLU A 214 -9.73 5.53 6.95
N THR A 215 -9.59 6.54 7.80
CA THR A 215 -8.50 6.69 8.76
C THR A 215 -8.82 6.03 10.10
N PHE A 216 -7.79 5.89 10.94
CA PHE A 216 -7.96 5.47 12.33
C PHE A 216 -8.26 6.64 13.29
N GLY A 217 -8.64 7.82 12.76
CA GLY A 217 -8.96 9.02 13.52
C GLY A 217 -7.78 9.97 13.70
N GLU A 218 -7.94 10.93 14.61
CA GLU A 218 -7.02 12.06 14.80
C GLU A 218 -5.85 11.77 15.77
N ASP A 219 -5.93 10.68 16.54
CA ASP A 219 -4.90 10.32 17.51
C ASP A 219 -3.77 9.55 16.84
N THR A 220 -2.57 10.12 16.87
CA THR A 220 -1.36 9.54 16.26
C THR A 220 -0.99 8.18 16.83
N TYR A 221 -1.15 8.00 18.16
CA TYR A 221 -0.82 6.74 18.82
C TYR A 221 -1.79 5.63 18.41
N LEU A 222 -3.08 5.90 18.43
CA LEU A 222 -4.11 4.95 18.01
C LEU A 222 -3.94 4.57 16.54
N ALA A 223 -3.73 5.55 15.65
CA ALA A 223 -3.44 5.31 14.23
C ALA A 223 -2.19 4.43 14.05
N THR A 224 -1.15 4.64 14.87
CA THR A 224 0.07 3.82 14.86
C THR A 224 -0.21 2.37 15.27
N VAL A 225 -0.91 2.14 16.38
CA VAL A 225 -1.19 0.79 16.91
C VAL A 225 -2.10 0.02 15.97
N MET A 226 -3.18 0.65 15.50
CA MET A 226 -4.13 0.04 14.56
C MET A 226 -3.48 -0.22 13.19
N GLY A 227 -2.64 0.71 12.73
CA GLY A 227 -1.87 0.56 11.49
C GLY A 227 -0.93 -0.64 11.51
N VAL A 228 -0.17 -0.82 12.59
CA VAL A 228 0.68 -2.02 12.77
C VAL A 228 -0.16 -3.29 12.80
N ALA A 229 -1.29 -3.28 13.51
CA ALA A 229 -2.20 -4.42 13.57
C ALA A 229 -2.71 -4.80 12.18
N ALA A 230 -3.08 -3.80 11.37
CA ALA A 230 -3.53 -4.01 10.00
C ALA A 230 -2.43 -4.59 9.11
N VAL A 231 -1.23 -3.98 9.09
CA VAL A 231 -0.08 -4.48 8.31
C VAL A 231 0.24 -5.94 8.69
N ARG A 232 0.30 -6.24 9.99
CA ARG A 232 0.57 -7.60 10.49
C ARG A 232 -0.55 -8.58 10.14
N GLY A 233 -1.79 -8.11 10.10
CA GLY A 233 -2.93 -8.92 9.65
C GLY A 233 -2.84 -9.26 8.17
N TYR A 234 -2.57 -8.28 7.32
CA TYR A 234 -2.44 -8.48 5.87
C TYR A 234 -1.22 -9.34 5.51
N GLU A 235 -0.04 -9.01 6.02
CA GLU A 235 1.21 -9.65 5.62
C GLU A 235 1.50 -10.97 6.37
N GLY A 236 0.83 -11.19 7.50
CA GLY A 236 0.99 -12.42 8.27
C GLY A 236 2.40 -12.58 8.82
N ARG A 237 2.84 -13.84 8.92
CA ARG A 237 4.22 -14.20 9.30
C ARG A 237 5.14 -14.39 8.10
N ASN A 238 4.57 -14.66 6.93
CA ASN A 238 5.29 -14.82 5.68
C ASN A 238 4.39 -14.42 4.52
N LEU A 239 4.84 -13.49 3.68
CA LEU A 239 4.09 -13.05 2.50
C LEU A 239 3.80 -14.16 1.49
N SER A 240 4.62 -15.20 1.46
CA SER A 240 4.36 -16.35 0.60
C SER A 240 3.29 -17.29 1.13
N ASP A 241 2.73 -17.07 2.32
CA ASP A 241 1.63 -17.88 2.83
C ASP A 241 0.38 -17.69 1.96
N PRO A 242 -0.41 -18.76 1.73
CA PRO A 242 -1.58 -18.72 0.85
C PRO A 242 -2.75 -17.88 1.39
N THR A 243 -2.60 -17.29 2.57
CA THR A 243 -3.58 -16.42 3.22
C THR A 243 -3.05 -15.00 3.47
N SER A 244 -1.83 -14.70 2.99
CA SER A 244 -1.19 -13.40 3.16
C SER A 244 -1.20 -12.59 1.87
N VAL A 245 -1.26 -11.26 2.00
CA VAL A 245 -1.14 -10.28 0.91
C VAL A 245 -0.15 -9.20 1.29
N ALA A 246 0.53 -8.57 0.33
CA ALA A 246 1.31 -7.37 0.62
C ALA A 246 0.39 -6.22 0.99
N ALA A 247 0.74 -5.48 2.03
CA ALA A 247 0.08 -4.23 2.41
C ALA A 247 0.67 -3.04 1.64
N SER A 248 -0.16 -2.06 1.29
CA SER A 248 0.28 -0.74 0.82
C SER A 248 -0.18 0.31 1.80
N VAL A 249 0.76 0.81 2.60
CA VAL A 249 0.42 1.87 3.56
C VAL A 249 0.25 3.20 2.83
N LYS A 250 -0.85 3.92 3.10
CA LYS A 250 -1.24 5.10 2.35
C LYS A 250 -1.88 6.16 3.24
N HIS A 251 -1.90 7.40 2.82
CA HIS A 251 -1.21 8.01 1.70
C HIS A 251 -0.02 8.84 2.21
N TYR A 252 1.17 8.42 1.92
CA TYR A 252 2.39 8.98 2.48
C TYR A 252 2.67 10.37 1.88
N ILE A 253 2.61 11.47 2.62
CA ILE A 253 2.31 11.77 4.02
C ILE A 253 1.60 13.13 4.07
N GLY A 254 0.72 13.35 5.08
CA GLY A 254 0.06 14.65 5.31
C GLY A 254 -1.17 14.91 4.45
N TYR A 255 -1.74 13.90 3.80
CA TYR A 255 -2.90 14.01 2.90
C TYR A 255 -4.21 14.37 3.61
N SER A 256 -4.37 13.94 4.84
CA SER A 256 -5.61 14.06 5.61
C SER A 256 -5.83 15.40 6.30
N ASP A 257 -4.98 16.41 6.02
CA ASP A 257 -5.09 17.74 6.63
C ASP A 257 -5.13 18.86 5.57
N PRO A 258 -6.04 18.76 4.56
CA PRO A 258 -6.16 19.80 3.56
C PRO A 258 -6.72 21.08 4.18
N THR A 259 -6.13 22.22 3.85
CA THR A 259 -6.46 23.54 4.42
C THR A 259 -7.94 23.90 4.29
N ASN A 260 -8.58 23.48 3.17
CA ASN A 260 -9.99 23.77 2.88
C ASN A 260 -10.94 22.60 3.16
N GLY A 261 -10.45 21.49 3.67
CA GLY A 261 -11.21 20.25 3.90
C GLY A 261 -11.53 19.45 2.63
N GLY A 262 -11.19 19.93 1.43
CA GLY A 262 -11.45 19.22 0.18
C GLY A 262 -10.46 18.10 -0.09
N ASP A 263 -10.93 17.02 -0.74
CA ASP A 263 -10.03 15.96 -1.17
C ASP A 263 -9.03 16.46 -2.22
N ARG A 264 -7.81 15.91 -2.24
CA ARG A 264 -6.72 16.32 -3.15
C ARG A 264 -6.37 17.80 -3.10
N SER A 265 -6.71 18.48 -2.00
CA SER A 265 -6.41 19.91 -1.79
C SER A 265 -5.13 20.10 -0.96
N PRO A 266 -4.46 21.26 -1.12
CA PRO A 266 -3.19 21.54 -0.43
C PRO A 266 -3.30 21.49 1.08
N ALA A 267 -2.28 20.92 1.74
CA ALA A 267 -2.08 20.96 3.18
C ALA A 267 -0.94 21.92 3.55
N LEU A 268 -1.14 22.71 4.60
CA LEU A 268 -0.12 23.57 5.20
C LEU A 268 0.20 23.03 6.60
N ILE A 269 1.23 22.23 6.70
CA ILE A 269 1.60 21.51 7.92
C ILE A 269 3.01 21.96 8.33
N PRO A 270 3.21 22.59 9.49
CA PRO A 270 4.55 22.85 10.00
C PRO A 270 5.40 21.59 10.01
N GLU A 271 6.67 21.70 9.64
CA GLU A 271 7.56 20.53 9.53
C GLU A 271 7.62 19.73 10.86
N GLN A 272 7.62 20.42 11.98
CA GLN A 272 7.57 19.77 13.30
C GLN A 272 6.30 18.91 13.45
N ASP A 273 5.15 19.44 13.09
CA ASP A 273 3.86 18.74 13.19
C ASP A 273 3.82 17.53 12.23
N LEU A 274 4.39 17.70 11.02
CA LEU A 274 4.47 16.61 10.04
C LEU A 274 5.25 15.41 10.62
N PHE A 275 6.35 15.67 11.32
CA PHE A 275 7.16 14.64 11.94
C PHE A 275 6.60 14.13 13.28
N GLU A 276 5.89 14.96 14.03
CA GLU A 276 5.35 14.59 15.34
C GLU A 276 4.02 13.83 15.21
N TYR A 277 3.13 14.26 14.31
CA TYR A 277 1.78 13.70 14.23
C TYR A 277 1.56 12.77 13.05
N TYR A 278 2.09 13.06 11.86
CA TYR A 278 1.75 12.30 10.64
C TYR A 278 2.77 11.20 10.32
N LEU A 279 4.05 11.39 10.64
CA LEU A 279 5.09 10.41 10.32
C LEU A 279 5.07 9.14 11.19
N PRO A 280 4.72 9.15 12.50
CA PRO A 280 4.88 8.00 13.38
C PRO A 280 4.12 6.75 12.93
N SER A 281 2.91 6.89 12.39
CA SER A 281 2.12 5.77 11.86
C SER A 281 2.84 5.06 10.71
N PHE A 282 3.38 5.81 9.76
CA PHE A 282 4.16 5.27 8.64
C PHE A 282 5.52 4.71 9.09
N ALA A 283 6.25 5.43 9.94
CA ALA A 283 7.54 4.99 10.46
C ALA A 283 7.43 3.64 11.19
N THR A 284 6.37 3.46 11.95
CA THR A 284 6.14 2.22 12.70
C THR A 284 5.66 1.09 11.78
N ALA A 285 4.83 1.39 10.78
CA ALA A 285 4.41 0.43 9.76
C ALA A 285 5.61 -0.08 8.92
N VAL A 286 6.53 0.82 8.53
CA VAL A 286 7.78 0.43 7.86
C VAL A 286 8.61 -0.51 8.74
N LYS A 287 8.75 -0.23 10.03
CA LYS A 287 9.44 -1.12 10.98
C LYS A 287 8.73 -2.45 11.15
N ALA A 288 7.40 -2.47 11.14
CA ALA A 288 6.60 -3.68 11.18
C ALA A 288 6.72 -4.53 9.89
N GLY A 289 7.28 -3.95 8.83
CA GLY A 289 7.65 -4.66 7.61
C GLY A 289 6.76 -4.39 6.41
N ALA A 290 5.96 -3.30 6.40
CA ALA A 290 5.15 -2.91 5.25
C ALA A 290 5.97 -2.94 3.95
N ARG A 291 5.45 -3.59 2.91
CA ARG A 291 6.19 -3.87 1.66
C ARG A 291 5.98 -2.82 0.59
N THR A 292 4.90 -2.07 0.66
CA THR A 292 4.66 -1.01 -0.31
C THR A 292 4.13 0.25 0.37
N VAL A 293 4.42 1.39 -0.24
CA VAL A 293 3.94 2.71 0.19
C VAL A 293 3.27 3.38 -1.01
N MET A 294 2.05 3.86 -0.82
CA MET A 294 1.37 4.70 -1.81
C MET A 294 1.48 6.17 -1.40
N VAL A 295 1.78 7.01 -2.38
CA VAL A 295 2.08 8.43 -2.15
C VAL A 295 0.79 9.23 -1.98
N ASN A 296 0.87 10.31 -1.21
CA ASN A 296 -0.14 11.35 -1.05
C ASN A 296 -0.51 12.00 -2.39
N SER A 297 -1.81 12.04 -2.70
CA SER A 297 -2.37 12.61 -3.94
C SER A 297 -2.43 14.15 -3.97
N SER A 298 -1.99 14.81 -2.90
CA SER A 298 -2.02 16.26 -2.77
C SER A 298 -0.60 16.82 -2.62
N GLU A 299 -0.53 18.02 -2.12
CA GLU A 299 0.74 18.70 -1.79
C GLU A 299 0.80 19.05 -0.31
N VAL A 300 2.01 19.06 0.23
CA VAL A 300 2.29 19.57 1.58
C VAL A 300 3.24 20.74 1.45
N ASN A 301 2.84 21.89 1.99
CA ASN A 301 3.62 23.13 1.99
C ASN A 301 4.07 23.55 0.57
N GLY A 302 3.17 23.40 -0.42
CA GLY A 302 3.40 23.76 -1.81
C GLY A 302 4.26 22.76 -2.61
N VAL A 303 4.57 21.58 -2.06
CA VAL A 303 5.29 20.52 -2.79
C VAL A 303 4.38 19.32 -2.97
N PRO A 304 3.99 18.96 -4.21
CA PRO A 304 3.22 17.75 -4.47
C PRO A 304 3.93 16.49 -3.99
N GLY A 305 3.17 15.56 -3.39
CA GLY A 305 3.73 14.33 -2.84
C GLY A 305 4.59 13.56 -3.84
N HIS A 306 4.13 13.46 -5.09
CA HIS A 306 4.81 12.78 -6.20
C HIS A 306 6.08 13.49 -6.72
N ALA A 307 6.32 14.73 -6.32
CA ALA A 307 7.54 15.49 -6.63
C ALA A 307 8.45 15.66 -5.40
N ASN A 308 8.02 15.19 -4.23
CA ASN A 308 8.70 15.46 -2.98
C ASN A 308 9.86 14.47 -2.71
N LYS A 309 11.00 14.73 -3.36
CA LYS A 309 12.20 13.91 -3.17
C LYS A 309 12.65 13.83 -1.71
N TYR A 310 12.52 14.92 -0.95
CA TYR A 310 12.91 14.94 0.46
C TYR A 310 12.10 13.88 1.26
N LEU A 311 10.78 13.88 1.12
CA LEU A 311 9.94 12.92 1.86
C LEU A 311 10.11 11.48 1.32
N LEU A 312 10.17 11.29 0.00
CA LEU A 312 10.23 9.95 -0.62
C LEU A 312 11.60 9.30 -0.53
N THR A 313 12.68 10.08 -0.72
CA THR A 313 14.03 9.54 -0.77
C THR A 313 14.77 9.73 0.54
N ASP A 314 14.84 10.97 1.04
CA ASP A 314 15.71 11.24 2.20
C ASP A 314 15.05 10.75 3.50
N VAL A 315 13.77 11.00 3.71
CA VAL A 315 13.04 10.55 4.91
C VAL A 315 12.64 9.08 4.80
N LEU A 316 11.83 8.70 3.80
CA LEU A 316 11.25 7.34 3.73
C LEU A 316 12.34 6.27 3.56
N ARG A 317 13.23 6.44 2.59
CA ARG A 317 14.29 5.45 2.33
C ARG A 317 15.52 5.66 3.20
N GLY A 318 15.95 6.92 3.39
CA GLY A 318 17.15 7.25 4.17
C GLY A 318 16.94 7.08 5.66
N ASP A 319 16.05 7.85 6.26
CA ASP A 319 15.88 7.89 7.72
C ASP A 319 15.07 6.71 8.26
N LEU A 320 13.97 6.31 7.58
CA LEU A 320 13.12 5.20 8.02
C LEU A 320 13.63 3.84 7.54
N GLY A 321 14.55 3.79 6.55
CA GLY A 321 15.12 2.56 6.02
C GLY A 321 14.12 1.69 5.24
N PHE A 322 13.11 2.30 4.61
CA PHE A 322 12.15 1.58 3.78
C PHE A 322 12.84 0.87 2.61
N ASN A 323 12.58 -0.41 2.45
CA ASN A 323 13.20 -1.30 1.46
C ASN A 323 12.20 -2.06 0.58
N GLY A 324 10.96 -1.57 0.52
CA GLY A 324 9.94 -2.00 -0.43
C GLY A 324 9.83 -1.03 -1.60
N PHE A 325 8.76 -1.10 -2.39
CA PHE A 325 8.57 -0.17 -3.50
C PHE A 325 7.50 0.90 -3.21
N VAL A 326 7.70 2.08 -3.83
CA VAL A 326 6.79 3.21 -3.76
C VAL A 326 5.93 3.24 -5.02
N VAL A 327 4.61 3.22 -4.85
CA VAL A 327 3.64 3.36 -5.93
C VAL A 327 3.01 4.75 -5.90
N SER A 328 2.75 5.34 -7.07
CA SER A 328 1.95 6.56 -7.15
C SER A 328 0.50 6.28 -6.80
N ASP A 329 -0.29 7.31 -6.54
CA ASP A 329 -1.74 7.19 -6.53
C ASP A 329 -2.32 7.39 -7.95
N TRP A 330 -3.63 7.32 -8.10
CA TRP A 330 -4.41 7.26 -9.35
C TRP A 330 -4.17 8.46 -10.25
N GLY A 331 -3.36 8.27 -11.30
CA GLY A 331 -3.07 9.28 -12.31
C GLY A 331 -2.22 10.45 -11.83
N ASP A 332 -1.66 10.40 -10.64
CA ASP A 332 -1.11 11.58 -9.96
C ASP A 332 0.24 12.05 -10.51
N ILE A 333 0.97 11.23 -11.25
CA ILE A 333 2.12 11.74 -12.00
C ILE A 333 1.66 12.76 -13.06
N LYS A 334 0.55 12.46 -13.76
CA LYS A 334 -0.04 13.41 -14.72
C LYS A 334 -0.58 14.67 -14.02
N ASN A 335 -1.04 14.54 -12.80
CA ASN A 335 -1.55 15.67 -12.01
C ASN A 335 -0.47 16.71 -11.68
N LEU A 336 0.82 16.38 -11.78
CA LEU A 336 1.90 17.39 -11.71
C LEU A 336 1.79 18.44 -12.84
N VAL A 337 1.18 18.06 -13.97
CA VAL A 337 0.86 18.99 -15.09
C VAL A 337 -0.50 19.61 -14.89
N THR A 338 -1.56 18.79 -14.69
CA THR A 338 -2.95 19.22 -14.86
C THR A 338 -3.56 19.85 -13.61
N VAL A 339 -3.01 19.56 -12.43
CA VAL A 339 -3.53 20.03 -11.13
C VAL A 339 -2.52 20.92 -10.42
N HIS A 340 -1.30 20.43 -10.26
CA HIS A 340 -0.26 21.13 -9.49
C HIS A 340 0.52 22.15 -10.33
N HIS A 341 0.49 22.06 -11.66
CA HIS A 341 1.13 22.97 -12.61
C HIS A 341 2.63 23.20 -12.36
N ILE A 342 3.34 22.20 -11.83
CA ILE A 342 4.80 22.26 -11.59
C ILE A 342 5.62 21.63 -12.72
N ALA A 343 4.97 20.96 -13.65
CA ALA A 343 5.59 20.36 -14.82
C ALA A 343 4.91 20.90 -16.10
N PRO A 344 5.67 21.34 -17.11
CA PRO A 344 5.08 21.83 -18.36
C PRO A 344 4.50 20.72 -19.24
N THR A 345 5.04 19.50 -19.15
CA THR A 345 4.60 18.33 -19.95
C THR A 345 4.49 17.07 -19.12
N GLU A 346 3.78 16.06 -19.62
CA GLU A 346 3.74 14.72 -18.97
C GLU A 346 5.13 14.06 -18.94
N GLN A 347 6.03 14.41 -19.87
CA GLN A 347 7.42 13.92 -19.86
C GLN A 347 8.20 14.50 -18.67
N ASP A 348 8.09 15.83 -18.45
CA ASP A 348 8.72 16.47 -17.29
C ASP A 348 8.14 15.94 -15.98
N ALA A 349 6.82 15.75 -15.90
CA ALA A 349 6.14 15.15 -14.74
C ALA A 349 6.67 13.73 -14.45
N THR A 350 6.83 12.90 -15.49
CA THR A 350 7.39 11.54 -15.37
C THR A 350 8.82 11.59 -14.84
N GLN A 351 9.65 12.49 -15.37
CA GLN A 351 11.02 12.68 -14.91
C GLN A 351 11.08 13.09 -13.44
N ILE A 352 10.31 14.12 -13.07
CA ILE A 352 10.24 14.63 -11.69
C ILE A 352 9.87 13.51 -10.72
N ALA A 353 8.77 12.79 -11.01
CA ALA A 353 8.25 11.76 -10.12
C ALA A 353 9.21 10.57 -9.95
N VAL A 354 9.79 10.07 -11.05
CA VAL A 354 10.74 8.95 -11.00
C VAL A 354 12.02 9.37 -10.24
N LEU A 355 12.52 10.58 -10.47
CA LEU A 355 13.70 11.09 -9.77
C LEU A 355 13.41 11.44 -8.30
N ALA A 356 12.17 11.74 -7.94
CA ALA A 356 11.76 11.93 -6.56
C ALA A 356 11.74 10.63 -5.75
N GLY A 357 11.54 9.47 -6.39
CA GLY A 357 11.57 8.18 -5.71
C GLY A 357 10.39 7.25 -6.02
N ILE A 358 9.50 7.59 -6.98
CA ILE A 358 8.41 6.70 -7.42
C ILE A 358 8.99 5.50 -8.18
N ASP A 359 8.64 4.29 -7.76
CA ASP A 359 9.08 3.04 -8.38
C ASP A 359 8.06 2.48 -9.36
N MET A 360 6.77 2.60 -9.06
CA MET A 360 5.68 2.13 -9.91
C MET A 360 4.67 3.25 -10.13
N SER A 361 4.34 3.49 -11.39
CA SER A 361 3.31 4.47 -11.77
C SER A 361 1.95 3.80 -11.89
N MET A 362 0.98 4.25 -11.11
CA MET A 362 -0.43 3.97 -11.31
C MET A 362 -0.95 4.90 -12.41
N VAL A 363 -0.76 4.48 -13.67
CA VAL A 363 -1.21 5.19 -14.86
C VAL A 363 -2.43 4.45 -15.44
N PRO A 364 -3.62 4.64 -14.84
CA PRO A 364 -4.69 3.65 -14.94
C PRO A 364 -5.13 3.34 -16.37
N SER A 365 -5.22 4.33 -17.24
CA SER A 365 -5.92 4.22 -18.52
C SER A 365 -5.05 4.52 -19.75
N SER A 366 -3.74 4.54 -19.63
CA SER A 366 -2.85 4.78 -20.79
C SER A 366 -1.49 4.10 -20.64
N TYR A 367 -0.74 4.03 -21.74
CA TYR A 367 0.65 3.56 -21.77
C TYR A 367 1.66 4.71 -21.73
N SER A 368 1.19 5.96 -21.55
CA SER A 368 2.03 7.17 -21.68
C SER A 368 3.25 7.15 -20.77
N PHE A 369 3.11 6.70 -19.53
CA PHE A 369 4.25 6.58 -18.61
C PHE A 369 5.36 5.69 -19.18
N SER A 370 5.01 4.53 -19.73
CA SER A 370 5.99 3.61 -20.33
C SER A 370 6.73 4.25 -21.49
N ASP A 371 6.00 4.91 -22.40
CA ASP A 371 6.59 5.52 -23.58
C ASP A 371 7.49 6.72 -23.22
N LEU A 372 7.03 7.56 -22.28
CA LEU A 372 7.77 8.74 -21.83
C LEU A 372 9.02 8.37 -21.02
N LEU A 373 8.91 7.40 -20.09
CA LEU A 373 10.06 6.95 -19.32
C LEU A 373 11.11 6.29 -20.21
N PHE A 374 10.69 5.54 -21.25
CA PHE A 374 11.61 4.96 -22.21
C PHE A 374 12.44 6.05 -22.92
N GLN A 375 11.79 7.13 -23.40
CA GLN A 375 12.46 8.27 -24.01
C GLN A 375 13.41 8.96 -23.05
N LEU A 376 12.98 9.22 -21.81
CA LEU A 376 13.78 9.88 -20.77
C LEU A 376 15.07 9.11 -20.44
N VAL A 377 14.99 7.78 -20.39
CA VAL A 377 16.17 6.94 -20.15
C VAL A 377 17.10 6.95 -21.35
N GLN A 378 16.57 6.86 -22.60
CA GLN A 378 17.37 6.94 -23.81
C GLN A 378 18.09 8.30 -23.95
N GLN A 379 17.45 9.37 -23.53
CA GLN A 379 18.01 10.73 -23.52
C GLN A 379 19.02 10.96 -22.36
N GLY A 380 19.15 10.01 -21.41
CA GLY A 380 19.96 10.15 -20.22
C GLY A 380 19.38 11.08 -19.14
N ALA A 381 18.12 11.53 -19.32
CA ALA A 381 17.43 12.40 -18.37
C ALA A 381 17.00 11.65 -17.09
N VAL A 382 16.74 10.35 -17.20
CA VAL A 382 16.59 9.43 -16.07
C VAL A 382 17.71 8.40 -16.12
N PRO A 383 18.56 8.30 -15.10
CA PRO A 383 19.65 7.33 -15.07
C PRO A 383 19.13 5.88 -15.03
N MET A 384 19.75 4.97 -15.79
CA MET A 384 19.45 3.53 -15.76
C MET A 384 19.50 2.97 -14.33
N LYS A 385 20.43 3.45 -13.51
CA LYS A 385 20.55 3.06 -12.10
C LYS A 385 19.25 3.28 -11.34
N ARG A 386 18.53 4.41 -11.58
CA ARG A 386 17.25 4.69 -10.89
C ARG A 386 16.18 3.69 -11.29
N VAL A 387 16.13 3.30 -12.57
CA VAL A 387 15.24 2.27 -13.07
C VAL A 387 15.58 0.91 -12.45
N ASP A 388 16.86 0.55 -12.41
CA ASP A 388 17.32 -0.71 -11.81
C ASP A 388 17.02 -0.77 -10.30
N ASP A 389 17.12 0.35 -9.58
CA ASP A 389 16.79 0.42 -8.16
C ASP A 389 15.28 0.17 -7.92
N ALA A 390 14.40 0.84 -8.70
CA ALA A 390 12.95 0.60 -8.65
C ALA A 390 12.58 -0.88 -8.91
N LEU A 391 13.23 -1.47 -9.91
CA LEU A 391 13.00 -2.88 -10.25
C LEU A 391 13.45 -3.84 -9.17
N ARG A 392 14.57 -3.56 -8.48
CA ARG A 392 15.02 -4.41 -7.37
C ARG A 392 13.95 -4.48 -6.29
N ASP A 393 13.34 -3.35 -5.97
CA ASP A 393 12.29 -3.29 -4.95
C ASP A 393 11.01 -4.00 -5.41
N ILE A 394 10.52 -3.73 -6.63
CA ILE A 394 9.33 -4.36 -7.20
C ILE A 394 9.50 -5.88 -7.30
N LEU A 395 10.61 -6.35 -7.90
CA LEU A 395 10.85 -7.78 -8.09
C LEU A 395 11.07 -8.50 -6.77
N THR A 396 11.69 -7.85 -5.78
CA THR A 396 11.86 -8.41 -4.43
C THR A 396 10.51 -8.70 -3.79
N VAL A 397 9.56 -7.77 -3.86
CA VAL A 397 8.21 -7.99 -3.32
C VAL A 397 7.49 -9.12 -4.09
N LYS A 398 7.62 -9.19 -5.42
CA LYS A 398 7.06 -10.32 -6.20
C LYS A 398 7.63 -11.67 -5.79
N TYR A 399 8.94 -11.76 -5.49
CA TYR A 399 9.54 -12.98 -4.94
C TYR A 399 9.05 -13.29 -3.53
N GLN A 400 8.95 -12.29 -2.66
CA GLN A 400 8.44 -12.47 -1.29
C GLN A 400 6.99 -12.96 -1.27
N LEU A 401 6.18 -12.54 -2.22
CA LEU A 401 4.80 -13.01 -2.42
C LEU A 401 4.71 -14.43 -2.99
N GLY A 402 5.83 -15.01 -3.44
CA GLY A 402 5.88 -16.33 -4.06
C GLY A 402 5.28 -16.38 -5.47
N LEU A 403 5.17 -15.23 -6.16
CA LEU A 403 4.51 -15.15 -7.47
C LEU A 403 5.30 -15.83 -8.59
N PHE A 404 6.61 -15.94 -8.45
CA PHE A 404 7.46 -16.65 -9.44
C PHE A 404 7.28 -18.17 -9.37
N GLU A 405 6.95 -18.70 -8.20
CA GLU A 405 6.67 -20.11 -7.98
C GLU A 405 5.21 -20.44 -8.31
N ASP A 406 4.28 -19.58 -7.88
CA ASP A 406 2.84 -19.76 -8.08
C ASP A 406 2.10 -18.41 -8.05
N PRO A 407 1.78 -17.82 -9.21
CA PRO A 407 1.03 -16.56 -9.29
C PRO A 407 -0.39 -16.61 -8.73
N LEU A 408 -0.99 -17.81 -8.67
CA LEU A 408 -2.34 -18.05 -8.12
C LEU A 408 -2.32 -18.57 -6.68
N ARG A 409 -1.18 -18.51 -6.01
CA ARG A 409 -1.03 -18.97 -4.63
C ARG A 409 -2.14 -18.40 -3.75
N GLY A 410 -2.85 -19.28 -3.06
CA GLY A 410 -4.03 -18.94 -2.24
C GLY A 410 -5.37 -19.25 -2.90
N ALA A 411 -5.47 -19.31 -4.22
CA ALA A 411 -6.71 -19.67 -4.92
C ALA A 411 -7.22 -21.07 -4.49
N GLU A 412 -6.32 -22.01 -4.26
CA GLU A 412 -6.61 -23.36 -3.77
C GLU A 412 -6.71 -23.47 -2.22
N ALA A 413 -6.48 -22.36 -1.49
CA ALA A 413 -6.55 -22.37 -0.03
C ALA A 413 -7.94 -22.79 0.47
N ARG A 414 -7.98 -23.41 1.67
CA ARG A 414 -9.24 -23.81 2.32
C ARG A 414 -10.06 -22.64 2.88
N THR A 415 -9.71 -21.42 2.55
CA THR A 415 -10.47 -20.23 2.93
C THR A 415 -11.90 -20.30 2.40
N VAL A 416 -12.86 -20.12 3.29
CA VAL A 416 -14.28 -20.00 2.95
C VAL A 416 -14.64 -18.51 3.04
N ILE A 417 -14.96 -17.91 1.90
CA ILE A 417 -15.37 -16.51 1.81
C ILE A 417 -16.66 -16.31 2.58
N GLY A 418 -16.74 -15.28 3.42
CA GLY A 418 -17.91 -14.93 4.21
C GLY A 418 -18.29 -16.01 5.23
N SER A 419 -17.34 -16.77 5.76
CA SER A 419 -17.62 -17.83 6.73
C SER A 419 -18.32 -17.29 7.98
N SER A 420 -19.14 -18.12 8.64
CA SER A 420 -19.81 -17.73 9.91
C SER A 420 -18.79 -17.28 10.97
N ALA A 421 -17.61 -17.90 11.01
CA ALA A 421 -16.54 -17.52 11.92
C ALA A 421 -16.00 -16.12 11.61
N SER A 422 -15.82 -15.79 10.33
CA SER A 422 -15.40 -14.47 9.86
C SER A 422 -16.45 -13.40 10.16
N GLN A 423 -17.72 -13.70 9.88
CA GLN A 423 -18.86 -12.82 10.18
C GLN A 423 -18.98 -12.55 11.68
N GLN A 424 -18.72 -13.54 12.54
CA GLN A 424 -18.73 -13.36 13.99
C GLN A 424 -17.67 -12.35 14.45
N VAL A 425 -16.48 -12.35 13.86
CA VAL A 425 -15.44 -11.34 14.17
C VAL A 425 -15.91 -9.94 13.78
N SER A 426 -16.57 -9.80 12.61
CA SER A 426 -17.14 -8.53 12.17
C SER A 426 -18.23 -8.05 13.15
N LEU A 427 -19.18 -8.91 13.54
CA LEU A 427 -20.25 -8.57 14.50
C LEU A 427 -19.69 -8.12 15.85
N VAL A 428 -18.64 -8.79 16.37
CA VAL A 428 -17.97 -8.37 17.61
C VAL A 428 -17.34 -6.99 17.46
N SER A 429 -16.78 -6.68 16.29
CA SER A 429 -16.19 -5.37 16.00
C SER A 429 -17.25 -4.27 16.01
N VAL A 430 -18.40 -4.50 15.36
CA VAL A 430 -19.55 -3.56 15.38
C VAL A 430 -20.06 -3.36 16.79
N ALA A 431 -20.31 -4.44 17.55
CA ALA A 431 -20.85 -4.35 18.91
C ALA A 431 -19.93 -3.57 19.88
N LYS A 432 -18.60 -3.73 19.76
CA LYS A 432 -17.64 -2.99 20.58
C LYS A 432 -17.56 -1.51 20.21
N GLN A 433 -17.69 -1.18 18.94
CA GLN A 433 -17.79 0.19 18.45
C GLN A 433 -19.00 0.90 19.10
N ASP A 434 -20.19 0.28 19.00
CA ASP A 434 -21.43 0.86 19.55
C ASP A 434 -21.43 1.03 21.06
N PHE A 435 -20.87 0.08 21.80
CA PHE A 435 -20.79 0.15 23.25
C PHE A 435 -19.99 1.38 23.71
N ARG A 436 -18.87 1.67 23.08
CA ARG A 436 -18.01 2.82 23.45
C ARG A 436 -18.62 4.16 23.03
N ALA A 437 -19.26 4.22 21.85
CA ALA A 437 -19.95 5.43 21.42
C ALA A 437 -21.11 5.85 22.35
N ARG A 438 -21.68 4.92 23.15
CA ARG A 438 -22.74 5.20 24.11
C ARG A 438 -22.22 5.48 25.54
N SER A 439 -20.95 5.19 25.82
CA SER A 439 -20.34 5.37 27.15
C SER A 439 -19.44 6.60 27.24
N SER A 440 -19.22 7.29 26.14
CA SER A 440 -18.55 8.60 26.05
C SER A 440 -19.58 9.74 25.96
#